data_135c949cd4ac230ef2c4bb3c663c78c0
#
_entry.id   135c949cd4ac230ef2c4bb3c663c78c0
#
_cell.length_a   1.000
_cell.length_b   1.000
_cell.length_c   1.000
_cell.angle_alpha   90.00
_cell.angle_beta   90.00
_cell.angle_gamma   90.00
#
_symmetry.space_group_name_H-M   'P 1'
#
loop_
_entity.id
_entity.type
_entity.pdbx_description
1 polymer ?
#
loop_
_entity_poly.entity_id
_entity_poly.type
_entity_poly.pdbx_seq_one_letter_code
_entity_poly.pdbx_strand_id
1 'polypeptide(L)'
;VFHLAGVDKSAFLTEIKTNPQAYKDWSDGEWQVQTDGKEDEMFSPFIKKPFQQAINDGVLPSDLRTIGGTWGAVHDTGELTYMNIIQLAKIDGTNPDDLTRGEMEGRRQAMQAIKALKAYYPGCKNAKLRNFGMSIGIRDTRKLDALYNMTEKDVRNQGQFEDSIGIYPEFIDGYGLLILPTTGRYMQLPYRSMLPKNVDSLLVTGRATGGDKIAHAATRNMSCCSVNGQGAGVAAAMGTTALTMAAALAAAAVA
;
A
#
# COMPACT_ATOMS: atom_id res chain seq x y z
N VAL A 1 -4.51 6.09 -8.97
CA VAL A 1 -5.73 6.51 -8.24
C VAL A 1 -6.48 7.55 -9.06
N PHE A 2 -7.80 7.48 -9.09
CA PHE A 2 -8.68 8.47 -9.72
C PHE A 2 -10.00 8.60 -8.95
N HIS A 3 -10.79 9.59 -9.27
CA HIS A 3 -12.09 9.84 -8.64
C HIS A 3 -13.19 9.90 -9.70
N LEU A 4 -14.40 9.51 -9.32
CA LEU A 4 -15.58 9.52 -10.16
C LEU A 4 -16.61 10.53 -9.65
N ALA A 5 -17.48 10.97 -10.54
CA ALA A 5 -18.71 11.69 -10.25
C ALA A 5 -19.88 11.00 -10.97
N GLY A 6 -21.11 11.29 -10.55
CA GLY A 6 -22.34 10.75 -11.14
C GLY A 6 -22.63 9.30 -10.77
N VAL A 7 -22.13 8.84 -9.61
CA VAL A 7 -22.42 7.52 -9.03
C VAL A 7 -23.69 7.60 -8.19
N ASP A 8 -24.60 6.65 -8.39
CA ASP A 8 -25.74 6.44 -7.48
C ASP A 8 -25.24 5.73 -6.22
N LYS A 9 -25.14 6.48 -5.12
CA LYS A 9 -24.64 5.99 -3.83
C LYS A 9 -25.43 4.80 -3.31
N SER A 10 -26.75 4.86 -3.39
CA SER A 10 -27.61 3.81 -2.84
C SER A 10 -27.42 2.49 -3.57
N ALA A 11 -27.48 2.52 -4.89
CA ALA A 11 -27.29 1.34 -5.72
C ALA A 11 -25.85 0.78 -5.58
N PHE A 12 -24.84 1.65 -5.52
CA PHE A 12 -23.44 1.26 -5.33
C PHE A 12 -23.22 0.54 -3.99
N LEU A 13 -23.68 1.13 -2.88
CA LEU A 13 -23.52 0.54 -1.54
C LEU A 13 -24.35 -0.73 -1.36
N THR A 14 -25.52 -0.82 -1.98
CA THR A 14 -26.33 -2.03 -1.97
C THR A 14 -25.58 -3.18 -2.63
N GLU A 15 -24.96 -2.93 -3.79
CA GLU A 15 -24.15 -3.97 -4.48
C GLU A 15 -22.99 -4.46 -3.60
N ILE A 16 -22.24 -3.57 -3.00
CA ILE A 16 -21.12 -3.92 -2.10
C ILE A 16 -21.59 -4.81 -0.95
N LYS A 17 -22.72 -4.49 -0.33
CA LYS A 17 -23.27 -5.26 0.81
C LYS A 17 -23.83 -6.62 0.38
N THR A 18 -24.49 -6.66 -0.78
CA THR A 18 -25.15 -7.87 -1.27
C THR A 18 -24.17 -8.85 -1.90
N ASN A 19 -23.14 -8.33 -2.56
CA ASN A 19 -22.14 -9.10 -3.30
C ASN A 19 -20.71 -8.74 -2.88
N PRO A 20 -20.32 -8.95 -1.63
CA PRO A 20 -18.97 -8.61 -1.17
C PRO A 20 -17.92 -9.40 -1.95
N GLN A 21 -16.79 -8.76 -2.22
CA GLN A 21 -15.68 -9.37 -2.94
C GLN A 21 -14.49 -9.55 -2.00
N ALA A 22 -13.88 -10.73 -2.02
CA ALA A 22 -12.71 -11.01 -1.21
C ALA A 22 -11.42 -10.52 -1.87
N TYR A 23 -10.42 -10.22 -1.07
CA TYR A 23 -9.10 -9.79 -1.54
C TYR A 23 -8.42 -10.81 -2.44
N LYS A 24 -8.61 -12.10 -2.20
CA LYS A 24 -8.08 -13.19 -3.04
C LYS A 24 -8.54 -13.14 -4.50
N ASP A 25 -9.57 -12.34 -4.79
CA ASP A 25 -10.11 -12.22 -6.14
C ASP A 25 -9.24 -11.34 -7.07
N TRP A 26 -8.22 -10.64 -6.56
CA TRP A 26 -7.44 -9.74 -7.39
C TRP A 26 -6.00 -10.17 -7.71
N SER A 27 -5.59 -11.33 -7.27
CA SER A 27 -4.32 -11.92 -7.69
C SER A 27 -4.55 -13.30 -8.32
N ASP A 28 -3.68 -13.69 -9.21
CA ASP A 28 -3.68 -15.05 -9.78
C ASP A 28 -3.08 -16.08 -8.81
N GLY A 29 -2.61 -15.65 -7.63
CA GLY A 29 -2.06 -16.46 -6.58
C GLY A 29 -2.98 -16.56 -5.36
N GLU A 30 -2.64 -17.44 -4.45
CA GLU A 30 -3.30 -17.52 -3.15
C GLU A 30 -2.89 -16.34 -2.27
N TRP A 31 -3.88 -15.57 -1.80
CA TRP A 31 -3.69 -14.55 -0.79
C TRP A 31 -3.90 -15.15 0.59
N GLN A 32 -2.90 -14.98 1.45
CA GLN A 32 -3.07 -15.25 2.87
C GLN A 32 -3.67 -14.01 3.53
N VAL A 33 -4.92 -14.15 3.99
CA VAL A 33 -5.59 -13.11 4.78
C VAL A 33 -5.66 -13.62 6.21
N GLN A 34 -5.05 -12.89 7.13
CA GLN A 34 -5.03 -13.23 8.54
C GLN A 34 -5.65 -12.08 9.34
N THR A 35 -6.60 -12.42 10.21
CA THR A 35 -7.22 -11.49 11.16
C THR A 35 -7.24 -12.15 12.54
N ASP A 36 -7.57 -11.41 13.60
CA ASP A 36 -7.75 -11.97 14.94
C ASP A 36 -9.17 -12.48 15.19
N GLY A 37 -10.02 -12.45 14.19
CA GLY A 37 -11.42 -12.90 14.27
C GLY A 37 -12.35 -11.97 15.03
N LYS A 38 -11.93 -10.73 15.28
CA LYS A 38 -12.74 -9.70 15.94
C LYS A 38 -13.49 -8.81 14.96
N GLU A 39 -13.15 -8.90 13.68
CA GLU A 39 -13.77 -8.15 12.61
C GLU A 39 -14.96 -8.93 12.02
N ASP A 40 -16.04 -9.05 12.80
CA ASP A 40 -17.27 -9.76 12.41
C ASP A 40 -17.94 -9.15 11.16
N GLU A 41 -17.61 -7.90 10.82
CA GLU A 41 -18.13 -7.18 9.67
C GLU A 41 -17.01 -6.57 8.82
N MET A 42 -16.03 -7.35 8.41
CA MET A 42 -15.04 -6.86 7.44
C MET A 42 -15.72 -6.54 6.11
N PHE A 43 -16.07 -5.27 6.00
CA PHE A 43 -16.55 -4.71 4.75
C PHE A 43 -15.36 -4.57 3.80
N SER A 44 -15.26 -5.49 2.83
CA SER A 44 -14.22 -5.37 1.81
C SER A 44 -14.62 -4.32 0.78
N PRO A 45 -13.96 -3.15 0.72
CA PRO A 45 -14.19 -2.15 -0.31
C PRO A 45 -13.57 -2.57 -1.66
N PHE A 46 -13.52 -3.86 -1.94
CA PHE A 46 -12.82 -4.41 -3.08
C PHE A 46 -13.76 -4.59 -4.28
N ILE A 47 -13.32 -4.18 -5.47
CA ILE A 47 -14.07 -4.32 -6.72
C ILE A 47 -13.18 -5.01 -7.76
N LYS A 48 -13.60 -6.17 -8.26
CA LYS A 48 -12.95 -6.88 -9.38
C LYS A 48 -13.95 -7.43 -10.40
N LYS A 49 -15.09 -7.96 -9.96
CA LYS A 49 -16.06 -8.66 -10.82
C LYS A 49 -16.43 -7.91 -12.10
N PRO A 50 -16.76 -6.59 -12.09
CA PRO A 50 -17.14 -5.86 -13.32
C PRO A 50 -16.00 -5.80 -14.33
N PHE A 51 -14.75 -5.77 -13.88
CA PHE A 51 -13.58 -5.77 -14.78
C PHE A 51 -13.38 -7.14 -15.40
N GLN A 52 -13.53 -8.21 -14.62
CA GLN A 52 -13.45 -9.57 -15.13
C GLN A 52 -14.56 -9.83 -16.15
N GLN A 53 -15.79 -9.38 -15.89
CA GLN A 53 -16.89 -9.49 -16.84
C GLN A 53 -16.58 -8.74 -18.13
N ALA A 54 -16.10 -7.50 -18.03
CA ALA A 54 -15.73 -6.70 -19.20
C ALA A 54 -14.62 -7.33 -20.05
N ILE A 55 -13.69 -8.04 -19.42
CA ILE A 55 -12.64 -8.81 -20.12
C ILE A 55 -13.25 -10.03 -20.83
N ASN A 56 -14.10 -10.78 -20.15
CA ASN A 56 -14.75 -11.96 -20.71
C ASN A 56 -15.63 -11.62 -21.92
N ASP A 57 -16.29 -10.47 -21.88
CA ASP A 57 -17.16 -9.98 -22.95
C ASP A 57 -16.40 -9.22 -24.06
N GLY A 58 -15.07 -9.15 -23.97
CA GLY A 58 -14.23 -8.44 -24.94
C GLY A 58 -14.36 -6.92 -24.94
N VAL A 59 -14.97 -6.34 -23.90
CA VAL A 59 -15.08 -4.88 -23.71
C VAL A 59 -13.75 -4.28 -23.26
N LEU A 60 -12.99 -5.04 -22.49
CA LEU A 60 -11.63 -4.72 -22.08
C LEU A 60 -10.63 -5.73 -22.68
N PRO A 61 -9.40 -5.30 -22.96
CA PRO A 61 -8.32 -6.19 -23.36
C PRO A 61 -8.01 -7.25 -22.31
N SER A 62 -7.63 -8.45 -22.74
CA SER A 62 -7.36 -9.60 -21.85
C SER A 62 -6.11 -9.42 -20.97
N ASP A 63 -5.21 -8.53 -21.33
CA ASP A 63 -4.00 -8.19 -20.58
C ASP A 63 -4.27 -7.27 -19.38
N LEU A 64 -5.48 -6.72 -19.27
CA LEU A 64 -5.90 -5.87 -18.14
C LEU A 64 -6.42 -6.66 -16.92
N ARG A 65 -6.00 -7.90 -16.73
CA ARG A 65 -6.43 -8.74 -15.59
C ARG A 65 -6.04 -8.21 -14.22
N THR A 66 -5.11 -7.26 -14.17
CA THR A 66 -4.66 -6.59 -12.93
C THR A 66 -5.59 -5.45 -12.49
N ILE A 67 -6.60 -5.07 -13.27
CA ILE A 67 -7.58 -4.06 -12.87
C ILE A 67 -8.48 -4.64 -11.78
N GLY A 68 -8.53 -3.94 -10.66
CA GLY A 68 -9.31 -4.28 -9.48
C GLY A 68 -8.64 -3.74 -8.24
N GLY A 69 -9.41 -3.48 -7.21
CA GLY A 69 -8.87 -2.95 -5.97
C GLY A 69 -9.91 -2.23 -5.12
N THR A 70 -9.43 -1.31 -4.34
CA THR A 70 -10.20 -0.63 -3.29
C THR A 70 -10.69 0.74 -3.72
N TRP A 71 -11.64 1.26 -2.96
CA TRP A 71 -12.18 2.61 -3.08
C TRP A 71 -12.25 3.26 -1.69
N GLY A 72 -12.40 4.58 -1.62
CA GLY A 72 -12.43 5.32 -0.36
C GLY A 72 -13.87 5.55 0.15
N ALA A 73 -14.55 6.54 -0.41
CA ALA A 73 -15.88 6.92 0.03
C ALA A 73 -16.79 7.27 -1.16
N VAL A 74 -18.09 7.05 -1.01
CA VAL A 74 -19.11 7.56 -1.91
C VAL A 74 -19.96 8.61 -1.17
N HIS A 75 -20.00 9.82 -1.74
CA HIS A 75 -20.68 10.97 -1.17
C HIS A 75 -22.12 11.05 -1.68
N ASP A 76 -22.97 11.80 -0.97
CA ASP A 76 -24.38 12.00 -1.36
C ASP A 76 -24.52 12.75 -2.70
N THR A 77 -23.51 13.54 -3.06
CA THR A 77 -23.40 14.22 -4.35
C THR A 77 -23.04 13.29 -5.52
N GLY A 78 -22.86 12.00 -5.28
CA GLY A 78 -22.47 11.02 -6.29
C GLY A 78 -20.98 11.00 -6.63
N GLU A 79 -20.15 11.56 -5.77
CA GLU A 79 -18.70 11.46 -5.91
C GLU A 79 -18.20 10.16 -5.27
N LEU A 80 -17.45 9.36 -6.03
CA LEU A 80 -16.77 8.17 -5.55
C LEU A 80 -15.27 8.43 -5.59
N THR A 81 -14.65 8.41 -4.41
CA THR A 81 -13.26 8.84 -4.21
C THR A 81 -12.30 7.67 -4.07
N TYR A 82 -11.01 7.95 -4.29
CA TYR A 82 -9.90 7.04 -4.05
C TYR A 82 -10.05 5.68 -4.75
N MET A 83 -10.36 5.70 -6.05
CA MET A 83 -10.39 4.47 -6.86
C MET A 83 -8.97 3.97 -7.06
N ASN A 84 -8.49 3.13 -6.13
CA ASN A 84 -7.16 2.50 -6.14
C ASN A 84 -7.24 1.13 -6.81
N ILE A 85 -7.58 1.12 -8.10
CA ILE A 85 -7.91 -0.09 -8.86
C ILE A 85 -7.01 -0.32 -10.08
N ILE A 86 -6.10 0.61 -10.37
CA ILE A 86 -5.13 0.47 -11.46
C ILE A 86 -3.76 0.18 -10.86
N GLN A 87 -3.17 -0.92 -11.28
CA GLN A 87 -1.83 -1.32 -10.89
C GLN A 87 -0.97 -1.56 -12.14
N LEU A 88 0.12 -0.81 -12.23
CA LEU A 88 1.07 -0.92 -13.33
C LEU A 88 2.28 -1.73 -12.88
N ALA A 89 2.47 -2.89 -13.50
CA ALA A 89 3.67 -3.69 -13.29
C ALA A 89 4.80 -3.27 -14.25
N LYS A 90 6.03 -3.62 -13.91
CA LYS A 90 7.22 -3.42 -14.75
C LYS A 90 7.45 -1.94 -15.14
N ILE A 91 7.23 -1.05 -14.20
CA ILE A 91 7.60 0.36 -14.27
C ILE A 91 8.82 0.57 -13.37
N ASP A 92 9.94 0.93 -13.96
CA ASP A 92 11.11 1.37 -13.20
C ASP A 92 10.94 2.84 -12.78
N GLY A 93 10.56 3.07 -11.54
CA GLY A 93 10.38 4.41 -10.98
C GLY A 93 11.66 5.24 -10.87
N THR A 94 12.82 4.70 -11.26
CA THR A 94 14.09 5.43 -11.36
C THR A 94 14.39 5.89 -12.77
N ASN A 95 13.62 5.43 -13.77
CA ASN A 95 13.75 5.78 -15.17
C ASN A 95 12.67 6.80 -15.58
N PRO A 96 13.01 8.02 -16.03
CA PRO A 96 12.03 9.03 -16.43
C PRO A 96 11.12 8.61 -17.59
N ASP A 97 11.61 7.82 -18.53
CA ASP A 97 10.81 7.35 -19.67
C ASP A 97 9.76 6.34 -19.21
N ASP A 98 10.13 5.45 -18.27
CA ASP A 98 9.20 4.53 -17.64
C ASP A 98 8.15 5.26 -16.80
N LEU A 99 8.52 6.31 -16.09
CA LEU A 99 7.56 7.15 -15.36
C LEU A 99 6.56 7.79 -16.32
N THR A 100 7.03 8.35 -17.43
CA THR A 100 6.18 8.93 -18.48
C THR A 100 5.24 7.88 -19.07
N ARG A 101 5.77 6.72 -19.43
CA ARG A 101 4.97 5.58 -19.91
C ARG A 101 3.92 5.14 -18.88
N GLY A 102 4.30 5.09 -17.61
CA GLY A 102 3.40 4.76 -16.50
C GLY A 102 2.24 5.76 -16.35
N GLU A 103 2.52 7.07 -16.47
CA GLU A 103 1.48 8.12 -16.45
C GLU A 103 0.48 7.94 -17.59
N MET A 104 0.96 7.74 -18.81
CA MET A 104 0.11 7.57 -19.99
C MET A 104 -0.75 6.31 -19.87
N GLU A 105 -0.13 5.19 -19.55
CA GLU A 105 -0.80 3.89 -19.43
C GLU A 105 -1.78 3.87 -18.26
N GLY A 106 -1.42 4.42 -17.10
CA GLY A 106 -2.31 4.50 -15.94
C GLY A 106 -3.58 5.29 -16.22
N ARG A 107 -3.48 6.42 -16.94
CA ARG A 107 -4.65 7.21 -17.36
C ARG A 107 -5.50 6.47 -18.38
N ARG A 108 -4.87 5.79 -19.34
CA ARG A 108 -5.56 4.95 -20.32
C ARG A 108 -6.38 3.84 -19.63
N GLN A 109 -5.76 3.11 -18.71
CA GLN A 109 -6.42 2.05 -17.94
C GLN A 109 -7.53 2.58 -17.04
N ALA A 110 -7.37 3.75 -16.44
CA ALA A 110 -8.43 4.37 -15.65
C ALA A 110 -9.67 4.66 -16.49
N MET A 111 -9.52 5.17 -17.71
CA MET A 111 -10.66 5.37 -18.62
C MET A 111 -11.31 4.05 -19.04
N GLN A 112 -10.54 2.99 -19.24
CA GLN A 112 -11.06 1.64 -19.49
C GLN A 112 -11.82 1.09 -18.27
N ALA A 113 -11.29 1.29 -17.05
CA ALA A 113 -11.98 0.92 -15.82
C ALA A 113 -13.34 1.64 -15.68
N ILE A 114 -13.40 2.93 -15.99
CA ILE A 114 -14.66 3.69 -15.98
C ILE A 114 -15.65 3.10 -17.00
N LYS A 115 -15.20 2.72 -18.18
CA LYS A 115 -16.05 2.07 -19.19
C LYS A 115 -16.65 0.76 -18.66
N ALA A 116 -15.85 -0.08 -18.00
CA ALA A 116 -16.32 -1.32 -17.40
C ALA A 116 -17.29 -1.08 -16.23
N LEU A 117 -16.98 -0.16 -15.33
CA LEU A 117 -17.88 0.19 -14.22
C LEU A 117 -19.24 0.67 -14.73
N LYS A 118 -19.28 1.50 -15.77
CA LYS A 118 -20.53 1.98 -16.36
C LYS A 118 -21.38 0.86 -16.94
N ALA A 119 -20.75 -0.16 -17.48
CA ALA A 119 -21.46 -1.26 -18.15
C ALA A 119 -21.92 -2.34 -17.16
N TYR A 120 -21.14 -2.60 -16.11
CA TYR A 120 -21.30 -3.81 -15.31
C TYR A 120 -21.47 -3.58 -13.80
N TYR A 121 -21.36 -2.33 -13.32
CA TYR A 121 -21.45 -2.10 -11.88
C TYR A 121 -22.68 -1.27 -11.49
N PRO A 122 -23.57 -1.80 -10.62
CA PRO A 122 -24.74 -1.06 -10.15
C PRO A 122 -24.37 0.31 -9.59
N GLY A 123 -25.16 1.31 -9.90
CA GLY A 123 -24.89 2.70 -9.50
C GLY A 123 -23.88 3.46 -10.36
N CYS A 124 -23.13 2.80 -11.25
CA CYS A 124 -22.09 3.45 -12.06
C CYS A 124 -22.51 3.84 -13.48
N LYS A 125 -23.76 3.61 -13.90
CA LYS A 125 -24.24 3.88 -15.29
C LYS A 125 -23.89 5.28 -15.79
N ASN A 126 -23.99 6.28 -14.92
CA ASN A 126 -23.72 7.69 -15.24
C ASN A 126 -22.34 8.16 -14.75
N ALA A 127 -21.49 7.24 -14.31
CA ALA A 127 -20.18 7.59 -13.78
C ALA A 127 -19.31 8.30 -14.82
N LYS A 128 -18.62 9.34 -14.39
CA LYS A 128 -17.68 10.13 -15.21
C LYS A 128 -16.39 10.30 -14.43
N LEU A 129 -15.28 10.43 -15.13
CA LEU A 129 -14.04 10.86 -14.51
C LEU A 129 -14.24 12.24 -13.88
N ARG A 130 -13.90 12.36 -12.61
CA ARG A 130 -13.80 13.65 -11.93
C ARG A 130 -12.40 14.21 -12.05
N ASN A 131 -11.41 13.44 -11.61
CA ASN A 131 -9.99 13.79 -11.75
C ASN A 131 -9.10 12.55 -11.59
N PHE A 132 -7.88 12.64 -12.10
CA PHE A 132 -6.80 11.74 -11.79
C PHE A 132 -6.00 12.24 -10.57
N GLY A 133 -5.20 11.35 -9.97
CA GLY A 133 -4.09 11.78 -9.14
C GLY A 133 -3.11 12.65 -9.94
N MET A 134 -2.38 13.53 -9.28
CA MET A 134 -1.42 14.44 -9.95
C MET A 134 -0.33 13.67 -10.69
N SER A 135 0.13 12.57 -10.09
CA SER A 135 1.15 11.68 -10.64
C SER A 135 0.85 10.23 -10.29
N ILE A 136 1.54 9.29 -10.94
CA ILE A 136 1.47 7.88 -10.56
C ILE A 136 2.05 7.70 -9.14
N GLY A 137 1.44 6.79 -8.38
CA GLY A 137 1.90 6.39 -7.05
C GLY A 137 3.02 5.37 -7.16
N ILE A 138 4.27 5.81 -7.03
CA ILE A 138 5.41 4.91 -7.02
C ILE A 138 5.44 4.14 -5.70
N ARG A 139 5.27 2.83 -5.75
CA ARG A 139 5.23 1.98 -4.56
C ARG A 139 6.62 1.61 -4.08
N ASP A 140 7.49 1.21 -4.99
CA ASP A 140 8.80 0.63 -4.70
C ASP A 140 9.83 1.02 -5.77
N THR A 141 11.02 1.42 -5.34
CA THR A 141 12.16 1.73 -6.23
C THR A 141 13.47 1.32 -5.56
N ARG A 142 14.23 2.29 -5.05
CA ARG A 142 15.50 2.09 -4.37
C ARG A 142 15.29 1.87 -2.89
N LYS A 143 16.06 0.94 -2.34
CA LYS A 143 16.17 0.70 -0.91
C LYS A 143 17.61 0.87 -0.48
N LEU A 144 17.77 1.26 0.78
CA LEU A 144 19.07 1.34 1.41
C LEU A 144 19.67 -0.05 1.57
N ASP A 145 20.95 -0.20 1.26
CA ASP A 145 21.76 -1.28 1.81
C ASP A 145 22.21 -0.85 3.21
N ALA A 146 21.39 -1.21 4.17
CA ALA A 146 21.52 -0.75 5.55
C ALA A 146 22.44 -1.66 6.37
N LEU A 147 22.90 -1.16 7.51
CA LEU A 147 23.59 -1.98 8.51
C LEU A 147 22.74 -3.19 8.92
N TYR A 148 21.43 -3.04 8.93
CA TYR A 148 20.47 -4.12 9.09
C TYR A 148 19.35 -4.01 8.07
N ASN A 149 19.19 -5.03 7.23
CA ASN A 149 18.08 -5.10 6.30
C ASN A 149 16.98 -5.99 6.90
N MET A 150 15.85 -5.39 7.24
CA MET A 150 14.71 -6.13 7.79
C MET A 150 14.23 -7.22 6.84
N THR A 151 13.78 -8.32 7.38
CA THR A 151 13.32 -9.49 6.63
C THR A 151 11.85 -9.79 6.88
N GLU A 152 11.24 -10.61 6.01
CA GLU A 152 9.92 -11.17 6.23
C GLU A 152 9.80 -11.82 7.61
N LYS A 153 10.85 -12.51 8.08
CA LYS A 153 10.85 -13.17 9.39
C LYS A 153 10.72 -12.17 10.54
N ASP A 154 11.37 -11.01 10.45
CA ASP A 154 11.28 -9.97 11.48
C ASP A 154 9.84 -9.46 11.59
N VAL A 155 9.15 -9.30 10.46
CA VAL A 155 7.76 -8.85 10.47
C VAL A 155 6.85 -9.94 11.04
N ARG A 156 6.92 -11.16 10.52
CA ARG A 156 5.99 -12.26 10.87
C ARG A 156 6.21 -12.83 12.27
N ASN A 157 7.44 -12.78 12.78
CA ASN A 157 7.80 -13.32 14.09
C ASN A 157 7.89 -12.23 15.17
N GLN A 158 7.32 -11.04 14.93
CA GLN A 158 7.30 -9.96 15.91
C GLN A 158 8.73 -9.61 16.39
N GLY A 159 9.62 -9.33 15.43
CA GLY A 159 11.04 -9.05 15.69
C GLY A 159 11.24 -8.00 16.77
N GLN A 160 12.17 -8.28 17.69
CA GLN A 160 12.56 -7.41 18.79
C GLN A 160 14.01 -6.98 18.60
N PHE A 161 14.31 -5.71 18.84
CA PHE A 161 15.63 -5.14 18.57
C PHE A 161 16.05 -4.22 19.72
N GLU A 162 17.30 -4.34 20.17
CA GLU A 162 17.87 -3.48 21.22
C GLU A 162 17.91 -2.00 20.80
N ASP A 163 18.06 -1.74 19.51
CA ASP A 163 18.07 -0.41 18.90
C ASP A 163 16.71 0.00 18.33
N SER A 164 15.62 -0.47 18.93
CA SER A 164 14.27 -0.15 18.49
C SER A 164 13.98 1.35 18.59
N ILE A 165 13.47 1.93 17.50
CA ILE A 165 13.02 3.32 17.43
C ILE A 165 11.50 3.45 17.52
N GLY A 166 10.79 2.34 17.60
CA GLY A 166 9.35 2.29 17.72
C GLY A 166 8.78 0.94 17.31
N ILE A 167 7.46 0.85 17.38
CA ILE A 167 6.72 -0.36 17.05
C ILE A 167 5.78 -0.13 15.87
N TYR A 168 5.50 -1.20 15.14
CA TYR A 168 4.51 -1.20 14.07
C TYR A 168 3.71 -2.52 14.12
N PRO A 169 2.39 -2.50 13.93
CA PRO A 169 1.61 -3.73 13.90
C PRO A 169 2.07 -4.66 12.78
N GLU A 170 1.86 -5.95 12.94
CA GLU A 170 2.11 -6.94 11.90
C GLU A 170 1.10 -6.74 10.77
N PHE A 171 1.40 -5.81 9.87
CA PHE A 171 0.60 -5.48 8.70
C PHE A 171 1.44 -5.61 7.44
N ILE A 172 1.08 -6.54 6.57
CA ILE A 172 1.73 -6.75 5.27
C ILE A 172 0.69 -6.57 4.18
N ASP A 173 0.98 -5.73 3.21
CA ASP A 173 0.15 -5.54 2.01
C ASP A 173 1.04 -5.49 0.77
N GLY A 174 1.18 -6.61 0.11
CA GLY A 174 1.92 -6.68 -1.15
C GLY A 174 2.44 -8.06 -1.51
N TYR A 175 2.83 -8.21 -2.76
CA TYR A 175 3.46 -9.42 -3.31
C TYR A 175 2.64 -10.71 -3.10
N GLY A 176 1.30 -10.60 -3.14
CA GLY A 176 0.39 -11.73 -2.94
C GLY A 176 0.14 -12.10 -1.48
N LEU A 177 0.67 -11.33 -0.54
CA LEU A 177 0.48 -11.52 0.90
C LEU A 177 -0.28 -10.33 1.49
N LEU A 178 -1.37 -10.60 2.18
CA LEU A 178 -2.09 -9.64 3.00
C LEU A 178 -2.21 -10.19 4.42
N ILE A 179 -1.56 -9.52 5.36
CA ILE A 179 -1.74 -9.76 6.79
C ILE A 179 -2.34 -8.50 7.38
N LEU A 180 -3.53 -8.62 7.94
CA LEU A 180 -4.19 -7.51 8.63
C LEU A 180 -3.70 -7.43 10.08
N PRO A 181 -3.59 -6.23 10.65
CA PRO A 181 -3.17 -6.05 12.03
C PRO A 181 -4.08 -6.81 12.99
N THR A 182 -3.49 -7.59 13.88
CA THR A 182 -4.20 -8.28 14.96
C THR A 182 -3.77 -7.75 16.32
N THR A 183 -4.69 -7.76 17.28
CA THR A 183 -4.43 -7.21 18.61
C THR A 183 -3.26 -7.93 19.28
N GLY A 184 -2.30 -7.16 19.77
CA GLY A 184 -1.13 -7.65 20.48
C GLY A 184 0.02 -8.14 19.59
N ARG A 185 -0.15 -8.14 18.27
CA ARG A 185 0.92 -8.52 17.34
C ARG A 185 1.57 -7.28 16.75
N TYR A 186 2.85 -7.12 16.98
CA TYR A 186 3.64 -6.01 16.46
C TYR A 186 5.10 -6.41 16.31
N MET A 187 5.82 -5.69 15.50
CA MET A 187 7.27 -5.75 15.37
C MET A 187 7.90 -4.45 15.84
N GLN A 188 9.15 -4.49 16.26
CA GLN A 188 9.97 -3.32 16.47
C GLN A 188 10.66 -2.90 15.16
N LEU A 189 10.99 -1.61 15.08
CA LEU A 189 11.71 -1.02 13.95
C LEU A 189 13.13 -0.70 14.39
N PRO A 190 14.15 -1.42 13.87
CA PRO A 190 15.53 -1.20 14.30
C PRO A 190 16.11 0.06 13.68
N TYR A 191 16.79 0.87 14.48
CA TYR A 191 17.50 2.08 14.04
C TYR A 191 18.50 1.78 12.92
N ARG A 192 19.20 0.65 13.00
CA ARG A 192 20.18 0.20 11.99
C ARG A 192 19.61 0.00 10.61
N SER A 193 18.27 -0.12 10.46
CA SER A 193 17.63 -0.19 9.15
C SER A 193 17.61 1.14 8.40
N MET A 194 17.94 2.25 9.09
CA MET A 194 18.03 3.59 8.52
C MET A 194 19.47 4.03 8.24
N LEU A 195 20.46 3.23 8.63
CA LEU A 195 21.87 3.56 8.53
C LEU A 195 22.52 2.88 7.31
N PRO A 196 23.09 3.64 6.36
CA PRO A 196 23.87 3.07 5.26
C PRO A 196 25.11 2.33 5.76
N LYS A 197 25.52 1.27 5.04
CA LYS A 197 26.78 0.58 5.34
C LYS A 197 28.02 1.39 5.01
N ASN A 198 27.96 2.23 4.00
CA ASN A 198 29.16 2.80 3.37
C ASN A 198 29.15 4.35 3.34
N VAL A 199 28.23 4.98 4.08
CA VAL A 199 28.13 6.45 4.13
C VAL A 199 27.87 6.87 5.57
N ASP A 200 28.78 7.69 6.09
CA ASP A 200 28.63 8.24 7.44
C ASP A 200 27.72 9.48 7.45
N SER A 201 27.18 9.79 8.61
CA SER A 201 26.36 10.97 8.85
C SER A 201 25.13 11.11 7.95
N LEU A 202 24.58 9.99 7.48
CA LEU A 202 23.37 9.92 6.67
C LEU A 202 22.34 9.03 7.37
N LEU A 203 21.11 9.51 7.43
CA LEU A 203 19.94 8.74 7.82
C LEU A 203 18.97 8.63 6.66
N VAL A 204 18.47 7.44 6.39
CA VAL A 204 17.48 7.18 5.35
C VAL A 204 16.21 6.65 6.00
N THR A 205 15.09 7.30 5.76
CA THR A 205 13.81 6.96 6.37
C THR A 205 12.70 6.80 5.33
N GLY A 206 11.51 6.43 5.77
CA GLY A 206 10.35 6.22 4.91
C GLY A 206 10.44 4.92 4.11
N ARG A 207 9.98 4.94 2.87
CA ARG A 207 9.92 3.75 2.00
C ARG A 207 11.30 3.23 1.55
N ALA A 208 12.34 3.97 1.78
CA ALA A 208 13.69 3.63 1.34
C ALA A 208 14.54 2.94 2.44
N THR A 209 14.02 2.71 3.63
CA THR A 209 14.72 1.96 4.69
C THR A 209 15.11 0.54 4.24
N GLY A 210 16.16 0.00 4.85
CA GLY A 210 16.69 -1.32 4.49
C GLY A 210 15.73 -2.45 4.82
N GLY A 211 15.49 -3.32 3.85
CA GLY A 211 14.65 -4.49 4.03
C GLY A 211 14.37 -5.25 2.74
N ASP A 212 13.97 -6.51 2.88
CA ASP A 212 13.51 -7.31 1.76
C ASP A 212 12.12 -6.84 1.26
N LYS A 213 11.61 -7.44 0.20
CA LYS A 213 10.34 -7.04 -0.43
C LYS A 213 9.12 -7.19 0.50
N ILE A 214 9.10 -8.21 1.37
CA ILE A 214 7.98 -8.44 2.30
C ILE A 214 8.08 -7.49 3.50
N ALA A 215 9.27 -7.30 4.06
CA ALA A 215 9.49 -6.25 5.06
C ALA A 215 9.10 -4.87 4.51
N HIS A 216 9.46 -4.55 3.26
CA HIS A 216 9.02 -3.33 2.60
C HIS A 216 7.49 -3.23 2.48
N ALA A 217 6.79 -4.34 2.20
CA ALA A 217 5.33 -4.35 2.13
C ALA A 217 4.66 -3.96 3.47
N ALA A 218 5.36 -4.14 4.60
CA ALA A 218 4.96 -3.67 5.91
C ALA A 218 5.45 -2.23 6.18
N THR A 219 6.75 -1.99 6.05
CA THR A 219 7.39 -0.73 6.49
C THR A 219 7.11 0.48 5.59
N ARG A 220 6.65 0.28 4.35
CA ARG A 220 6.25 1.36 3.42
C ARG A 220 4.97 2.10 3.79
N ASN A 221 4.17 1.56 4.70
CA ASN A 221 2.91 2.17 5.09
C ASN A 221 3.14 3.51 5.79
N MET A 222 2.22 4.47 5.58
CA MET A 222 2.40 5.86 6.04
C MET A 222 2.67 5.96 7.53
N SER A 223 1.94 5.23 8.36
CA SER A 223 2.13 5.23 9.82
C SER A 223 3.50 4.65 10.22
N CYS A 224 3.98 3.59 9.58
CA CYS A 224 5.33 3.09 9.79
C CYS A 224 6.39 4.11 9.35
N CYS A 225 6.20 4.74 8.19
CA CYS A 225 7.09 5.80 7.72
C CYS A 225 7.13 7.00 8.69
N SER A 226 6.00 7.30 9.37
CA SER A 226 5.95 8.36 10.40
C SER A 226 6.76 7.99 11.64
N VAL A 227 6.69 6.74 12.10
CA VAL A 227 7.51 6.25 13.22
C VAL A 227 9.00 6.32 12.85
N ASN A 228 9.37 5.82 11.68
CA ASN A 228 10.75 5.92 11.20
C ASN A 228 11.22 7.37 11.08
N GLY A 229 10.38 8.25 10.56
CA GLY A 229 10.67 9.69 10.42
C GLY A 229 10.87 10.38 11.76
N GLN A 230 10.06 10.04 12.76
CA GLN A 230 10.21 10.54 14.13
C GLN A 230 11.56 10.08 14.72
N GLY A 231 11.88 8.79 14.62
CA GLY A 231 13.15 8.24 15.07
C GLY A 231 14.34 8.92 14.41
N ALA A 232 14.30 9.12 13.09
CA ALA A 232 15.35 9.83 12.36
C ALA A 232 15.48 11.30 12.81
N GLY A 233 14.37 12.00 13.03
CA GLY A 233 14.38 13.39 13.51
C GLY A 233 14.98 13.54 14.91
N VAL A 234 14.62 12.66 15.84
CA VAL A 234 15.22 12.62 17.18
C VAL A 234 16.71 12.36 17.07
N ALA A 235 17.11 11.38 16.27
CA ALA A 235 18.48 11.03 16.03
C ALA A 235 19.32 12.21 15.53
N ALA A 236 18.85 12.89 14.52
CA ALA A 236 19.51 14.05 13.94
C ALA A 236 19.63 15.20 14.94
N ALA A 237 18.59 15.44 15.76
CA ALA A 237 18.59 16.50 16.78
C ALA A 237 19.58 16.21 17.91
N MET A 238 19.81 14.94 18.25
CA MET A 238 20.79 14.55 19.26
C MET A 238 22.25 14.70 18.80
N GLY A 239 22.47 14.92 17.50
CA GLY A 239 23.82 15.13 16.94
C GLY A 239 24.78 13.95 17.13
N THR A 240 24.23 12.76 17.33
CA THR A 240 25.02 11.57 17.65
C THR A 240 25.50 10.86 16.38
N THR A 241 26.75 10.38 16.40
CA THR A 241 27.26 9.46 15.38
C THR A 241 26.51 8.12 15.44
N ALA A 242 26.38 7.45 14.31
CA ALA A 242 25.53 6.28 14.10
C ALA A 242 25.61 5.17 15.18
N LEU A 243 26.76 4.97 15.80
CA LEU A 243 26.98 3.93 16.81
C LEU A 243 26.58 4.33 18.24
N THR A 244 26.68 5.61 18.59
CA THR A 244 26.33 6.11 19.92
C THR A 244 24.84 6.25 20.17
N MET A 245 24.04 6.31 19.10
CA MET A 245 22.59 6.47 19.22
C MET A 245 21.85 5.18 19.56
N ALA A 246 22.30 4.04 19.10
CA ALA A 246 21.69 2.77 19.50
C ALA A 246 21.77 2.60 21.04
N ALA A 247 22.89 3.01 21.65
CA ALA A 247 23.07 3.02 23.10
C ALA A 247 22.22 4.10 23.81
N ALA A 248 22.06 5.29 23.20
CA ALA A 248 21.30 6.39 23.82
C ALA A 248 19.79 6.17 23.75
N LEU A 249 19.27 5.57 22.67
CA LEU A 249 17.85 5.21 22.53
C LEU A 249 17.48 4.03 23.42
N ALA A 250 18.37 3.04 23.57
CA ALA A 250 18.16 1.95 24.53
C ALA A 250 18.11 2.49 25.99
N ALA A 251 18.92 3.47 26.34
CA ALA A 251 18.88 4.11 27.64
C ALA A 251 17.62 4.95 27.88
N ALA A 252 17.10 5.63 26.86
CA ALA A 252 15.86 6.43 26.94
C ALA A 252 14.57 5.60 26.96
N ALA A 253 14.62 4.36 26.47
CA ALA A 253 13.46 3.45 26.50
C ALA A 253 13.30 2.71 27.85
N VAL A 254 14.29 2.83 28.75
CA VAL A 254 14.31 2.19 30.09
C VAL A 254 14.00 3.21 31.19
N ALA A 255 13.96 4.50 30.89
CA ALA A 255 13.59 5.58 31.81
C ALA A 255 12.14 6.02 31.60
#